data_0139562f6b0b6487190d34aaeac6e299
#
_entry.id   0139562f6b0b6487190d34aaeac6e299
#
_cell.length_a   1.000
_cell.length_b   1.000
_cell.length_c   1.000
_cell.angle_alpha   90.00
_cell.angle_beta   90.00
_cell.angle_gamma   90.00
#
_symmetry.space_group_name_H-M   'P 1'
#
loop_
_entity.id
_entity.type
_entity.pdbx_description
1 polymer ?
#
loop_
_entity_poly.entity_id
_entity_poly.type
_entity_poly.pdbx_seq_one_letter_code
_entity_poly.pdbx_strand_id
1 'polypeptide(L)'
;MEQLTFDRVGERMYREKLENGLTVCVFPKPEFQKGYAFFATNYGGMDVRFCLDGVWTDSPAGVAHYLEHKMFDTKEGNALQDLAANGASPNAFTSSAITGYYFESTEKFEENLRILLSFVSQPWFTQESVD
;
A
#
# COMPACT_ATOMS: atom_id res chain seq x y z
N MET A 1 2.19 21.68 1.99
CA MET A 1 1.32 20.78 2.78
C MET A 1 0.04 21.51 3.16
N GLU A 2 -1.11 20.98 2.79
CA GLU A 2 -2.44 21.55 3.09
C GLU A 2 -2.96 20.90 4.38
N GLN A 3 -3.52 21.73 5.28
CA GLN A 3 -4.20 21.24 6.48
C GLN A 3 -5.71 21.30 6.29
N LEU A 4 -6.38 20.20 6.54
CA LEU A 4 -7.84 20.06 6.55
C LEU A 4 -8.31 19.77 7.97
N THR A 5 -9.36 20.44 8.42
CA THR A 5 -9.95 20.28 9.75
C THR A 5 -11.37 19.76 9.62
N PHE A 6 -11.70 18.76 10.42
CA PHE A 6 -13.02 18.13 10.46
C PHE A 6 -13.66 18.39 11.83
N ASP A 7 -14.19 19.59 12.03
CA ASP A 7 -14.65 20.10 13.33
C ASP A 7 -15.69 19.19 14.01
N ARG A 8 -16.56 18.55 13.22
CA ARG A 8 -17.61 17.66 13.76
C ARG A 8 -17.08 16.43 14.48
N VAL A 9 -15.89 15.98 14.12
CA VAL A 9 -15.24 14.78 14.70
C VAL A 9 -13.93 15.13 15.42
N GLY A 10 -13.57 16.43 15.47
CA GLY A 10 -12.36 16.90 16.13
C GLY A 10 -11.05 16.44 15.46
N GLU A 11 -11.09 16.15 14.16
CA GLU A 11 -9.96 15.57 13.44
C GLU A 11 -9.21 16.60 12.59
N ARG A 12 -7.93 16.32 12.38
CA ARG A 12 -7.07 17.08 11.47
C ARG A 12 -6.36 16.11 10.52
N MET A 13 -6.23 16.51 9.27
CA MET A 13 -5.48 15.82 8.26
C MET A 13 -4.50 16.79 7.59
N TYR A 14 -3.29 16.34 7.36
CA TYR A 14 -2.32 17.02 6.50
C TYR A 14 -2.23 16.27 5.18
N ARG A 15 -2.34 17.01 4.08
CA ARG A 15 -2.29 16.44 2.72
C ARG A 15 -1.21 17.13 1.90
N GLU A 16 -0.46 16.35 1.16
CA GLU A 16 0.53 16.85 0.20
C GLU A 16 0.56 15.94 -1.03
N LYS A 17 0.67 16.55 -2.20
CA LYS A 17 0.97 15.83 -3.43
C LYS A 17 2.45 16.00 -3.74
N LEU A 18 3.18 14.91 -3.76
CA LEU A 18 4.61 14.89 -4.06
C LEU A 18 4.85 15.12 -5.57
N GLU A 19 6.09 15.48 -5.94
CA GLU A 19 6.49 15.73 -7.34
C GLU A 19 6.27 14.50 -8.25
N ASN A 20 6.42 13.29 -7.70
CA ASN A 20 6.15 12.04 -8.42
C ASN A 20 4.65 11.71 -8.57
N GLY A 21 3.76 12.60 -8.11
CA GLY A 21 2.32 12.43 -8.19
C GLY A 21 1.66 11.69 -7.02
N LEU A 22 2.45 11.12 -6.09
CA LEU A 22 1.90 10.43 -4.91
C LEU A 22 1.22 11.45 -3.98
N THR A 23 -0.02 11.16 -3.58
CA THR A 23 -0.72 11.93 -2.55
C THR A 23 -0.47 11.30 -1.19
N VAL A 24 0.05 12.08 -0.26
CA VAL A 24 0.30 11.67 1.12
C VAL A 24 -0.72 12.34 2.02
N CYS A 25 -1.37 11.56 2.89
CA CYS A 25 -2.29 12.04 3.91
C CYS A 25 -1.79 11.59 5.29
N VAL A 26 -1.71 12.51 6.23
CA VAL A 26 -1.29 12.24 7.61
C VAL A 26 -2.38 12.67 8.57
N PHE A 27 -2.81 11.76 9.43
CA PHE A 27 -3.76 12.00 10.52
C PHE A 27 -3.02 11.85 11.85
N PRO A 28 -2.58 12.94 12.50
CA PRO A 28 -1.93 12.87 13.80
C PRO A 28 -2.88 12.37 14.87
N LYS A 29 -2.44 11.36 15.61
CA LYS A 29 -3.18 10.74 16.72
C LYS A 29 -2.25 10.62 17.95
N PRO A 30 -1.92 11.75 18.61
CA PRO A 30 -0.93 11.75 19.69
C PRO A 30 -1.34 10.92 20.92
N GLU A 31 -2.63 10.68 21.10
CA GLU A 31 -3.16 9.85 22.18
C GLU A 31 -3.05 8.34 21.94
N PHE A 32 -2.71 7.92 20.73
CA PHE A 32 -2.53 6.50 20.40
C PHE A 32 -1.05 6.13 20.36
N GLN A 33 -0.70 5.01 20.98
CA GLN A 33 0.66 4.45 20.88
C GLN A 33 0.89 3.67 19.58
N LYS A 34 -0.18 3.17 18.97
CA LYS A 34 -0.13 2.41 17.74
C LYS A 34 -0.17 3.33 16.53
N GLY A 35 0.82 3.21 15.67
CA GLY A 35 0.84 3.83 14.35
C GLY A 35 0.21 2.91 13.30
N TYR A 36 -0.44 3.50 12.30
CA TYR A 36 -1.04 2.82 11.16
C TYR A 36 -0.56 3.47 9.86
N ALA A 37 -0.09 2.67 8.92
CA ALA A 37 0.27 3.15 7.60
C ALA A 37 -0.48 2.34 6.54
N PHE A 38 -1.01 3.05 5.55
CA PHE A 38 -1.81 2.47 4.47
C PHE A 38 -1.35 3.03 3.12
N PHE A 39 -1.04 2.16 2.18
CA PHE A 39 -0.77 2.49 0.79
C PHE A 39 -1.85 1.89 -0.09
N ALA A 40 -2.42 2.68 -1.00
CA ALA A 40 -3.44 2.22 -1.93
C ALA A 40 -3.12 2.58 -3.37
N THR A 41 -3.53 1.71 -4.29
CA THR A 41 -3.53 1.98 -5.73
C THR A 41 -4.94 1.84 -6.29
N ASN A 42 -5.28 2.68 -7.29
CA ASN A 42 -6.54 2.63 -8.02
C ASN A 42 -6.51 1.50 -9.07
N TYR A 43 -6.35 0.26 -8.59
CA TYR A 43 -6.39 -0.95 -9.37
C TYR A 43 -7.02 -2.05 -8.55
N GLY A 44 -8.06 -2.70 -9.04
CA GLY A 44 -8.81 -3.71 -8.31
C GLY A 44 -9.38 -4.80 -9.20
N GLY A 45 -10.23 -5.65 -8.62
CA GLY A 45 -10.76 -6.85 -9.28
C GLY A 45 -11.64 -6.59 -10.52
N MET A 46 -12.15 -5.37 -10.69
CA MET A 46 -12.94 -4.96 -11.86
C MET A 46 -12.09 -4.42 -13.01
N ASP A 47 -10.82 -4.15 -12.80
CA ASP A 47 -9.91 -3.57 -13.80
C ASP A 47 -9.35 -4.66 -14.73
N VAL A 48 -10.27 -5.37 -15.41
CA VAL A 48 -9.94 -6.46 -16.35
C VAL A 48 -9.62 -5.95 -17.75
N ARG A 49 -9.84 -4.67 -18.02
CA ARG A 49 -9.49 -4.02 -19.29
C ARG A 49 -9.01 -2.60 -19.01
N PHE A 50 -7.82 -2.27 -19.46
CA PHE A 50 -7.22 -0.95 -19.26
C PHE A 50 -6.37 -0.54 -20.46
N CYS A 51 -6.11 0.76 -20.56
CA CYS A 51 -5.24 1.34 -21.58
C CYS A 51 -3.98 1.90 -20.90
N LEU A 52 -2.82 1.39 -21.30
CA LEU A 52 -1.52 1.90 -20.87
C LEU A 52 -0.75 2.36 -22.10
N ASP A 53 -0.31 3.62 -22.11
CA ASP A 53 0.42 4.24 -23.22
C ASP A 53 -0.24 4.06 -24.59
N GLY A 54 -1.58 4.14 -24.62
CA GLY A 54 -2.38 3.98 -25.84
C GLY A 54 -2.65 2.52 -26.25
N VAL A 55 -2.14 1.55 -25.52
CA VAL A 55 -2.35 0.12 -25.78
C VAL A 55 -3.42 -0.43 -24.85
N TRP A 56 -4.48 -0.98 -25.43
CA TRP A 56 -5.53 -1.68 -24.70
C TRP A 56 -5.10 -3.09 -24.33
N THR A 57 -5.21 -3.43 -23.06
CA THR A 57 -4.85 -4.74 -22.50
C THR A 57 -6.05 -5.33 -21.79
N ASP A 58 -6.37 -6.58 -22.11
CA ASP A 58 -7.35 -7.38 -21.38
C ASP A 58 -6.61 -8.33 -20.44
N SER A 59 -7.03 -8.42 -19.19
CA SER A 59 -6.49 -9.33 -18.20
C SER A 59 -7.57 -10.26 -17.65
N PRO A 60 -7.25 -11.50 -17.28
CA PRO A 60 -8.19 -12.41 -16.62
C PRO A 60 -8.70 -11.82 -15.30
N ALA A 61 -9.91 -12.19 -14.91
CA ALA A 61 -10.43 -11.90 -13.57
C ALA A 61 -9.52 -12.54 -12.50
N GLY A 62 -9.30 -11.82 -11.40
CA GLY A 62 -8.46 -12.29 -10.29
C GLY A 62 -7.00 -11.84 -10.36
N VAL A 63 -6.53 -11.24 -11.46
CA VAL A 63 -5.15 -10.76 -11.59
C VAL A 63 -4.79 -9.75 -10.50
N ALA A 64 -5.67 -8.81 -10.18
CA ALA A 64 -5.41 -7.83 -9.13
C ALA A 64 -5.17 -8.50 -7.75
N HIS A 65 -5.98 -9.48 -7.39
CA HIS A 65 -5.82 -10.24 -6.16
C HIS A 65 -4.56 -11.12 -6.18
N TYR A 66 -4.25 -11.73 -7.30
CA TYR A 66 -3.02 -12.49 -7.47
C TYR A 66 -1.78 -11.59 -7.29
N LEU A 67 -1.77 -10.42 -7.91
CA LEU A 67 -0.69 -9.44 -7.76
C LEU A 67 -0.55 -8.95 -6.32
N GLU A 68 -1.65 -8.75 -5.60
CA GLU A 68 -1.63 -8.39 -4.18
C GLU A 68 -0.78 -9.38 -3.37
N HIS A 69 -1.00 -10.68 -3.55
CA HIS A 69 -0.19 -11.71 -2.88
C HIS A 69 1.27 -11.68 -3.33
N LYS A 70 1.52 -11.48 -4.62
CA LYS A 70 2.87 -11.50 -5.19
C LYS A 70 3.71 -10.28 -4.86
N MET A 71 3.09 -9.14 -4.58
CA MET A 71 3.82 -7.92 -4.22
C MET A 71 4.62 -8.03 -2.93
N PHE A 72 4.27 -8.96 -2.04
CA PHE A 72 5.04 -9.21 -0.83
C PHE A 72 6.36 -9.95 -1.06
N ASP A 73 6.51 -10.62 -2.21
CA ASP A 73 7.77 -11.26 -2.58
C ASP A 73 8.80 -10.20 -2.98
N THR A 74 9.99 -10.26 -2.39
CA THR A 74 11.09 -9.34 -2.65
C THR A 74 12.33 -10.13 -3.07
N LYS A 75 13.34 -9.44 -3.57
CA LYS A 75 14.62 -10.05 -3.92
C LYS A 75 15.30 -10.70 -2.70
N GLU A 76 15.11 -10.13 -1.53
CA GLU A 76 15.72 -10.56 -0.27
C GLU A 76 14.86 -11.59 0.49
N GLY A 77 13.59 -11.79 0.09
CA GLY A 77 12.69 -12.71 0.78
C GLY A 77 11.23 -12.29 0.70
N ASN A 78 10.60 -12.05 1.84
CA ASN A 78 9.18 -11.70 1.92
C ASN A 78 8.93 -10.56 2.91
N ALA A 79 8.32 -9.47 2.42
CA ALA A 79 8.07 -8.27 3.20
C ALA A 79 7.14 -8.48 4.41
N LEU A 80 6.22 -9.46 4.37
CA LEU A 80 5.38 -9.81 5.52
C LEU A 80 6.23 -10.29 6.70
N GLN A 81 7.26 -11.11 6.40
CA GLN A 81 8.16 -11.62 7.43
C GLN A 81 9.03 -10.51 8.02
N ASP A 82 9.52 -9.60 7.19
CA ASP A 82 10.33 -8.47 7.63
C ASP A 82 9.52 -7.52 8.54
N LEU A 83 8.29 -7.21 8.16
CA LEU A 83 7.37 -6.41 8.99
C LEU A 83 7.04 -7.11 10.31
N ALA A 84 6.74 -8.41 10.28
CA ALA A 84 6.46 -9.19 11.47
C ALA A 84 7.66 -9.27 12.41
N ALA A 85 8.88 -9.40 11.88
CA ALA A 85 10.13 -9.40 12.66
C ALA A 85 10.35 -8.06 13.37
N ASN A 86 9.84 -6.95 12.84
CA ASN A 86 9.85 -5.63 13.46
C ASN A 86 8.65 -5.38 14.42
N GLY A 87 7.85 -6.41 14.70
CA GLY A 87 6.69 -6.29 15.59
C GLY A 87 5.48 -5.61 14.95
N ALA A 88 5.46 -5.44 13.64
CA ALA A 88 4.30 -4.94 12.92
C ALA A 88 3.29 -6.05 12.61
N SER A 89 2.03 -5.66 12.42
CA SER A 89 0.95 -6.52 11.92
C SER A 89 0.60 -6.07 10.52
N PRO A 90 1.20 -6.67 9.47
CA PRO A 90 0.92 -6.33 8.09
C PRO A 90 -0.33 -7.03 7.59
N ASN A 91 -0.99 -6.40 6.60
CA ASN A 91 -2.08 -7.00 5.86
C ASN A 91 -2.26 -6.30 4.50
N ALA A 92 -3.10 -6.87 3.65
CA ALA A 92 -3.50 -6.30 2.38
C ALA A 92 -4.93 -6.70 2.03
N PHE A 93 -5.52 -6.03 1.07
CA PHE A 93 -6.80 -6.42 0.49
C PHE A 93 -6.92 -5.94 -0.96
N THR A 94 -7.67 -6.68 -1.73
CA THR A 94 -8.11 -6.30 -3.08
C THR A 94 -9.63 -6.18 -3.09
N SER A 95 -10.11 -4.98 -3.42
CA SER A 95 -11.53 -4.72 -3.66
C SER A 95 -11.81 -4.61 -5.16
N SER A 96 -13.03 -4.20 -5.52
CA SER A 96 -13.41 -4.01 -6.91
C SER A 96 -12.56 -2.95 -7.64
N ALA A 97 -12.20 -1.85 -6.96
CA ALA A 97 -11.58 -0.68 -7.58
C ALA A 97 -10.22 -0.29 -7.00
N ILE A 98 -9.83 -0.85 -5.86
CA ILE A 98 -8.56 -0.53 -5.19
C ILE A 98 -7.91 -1.78 -4.61
N THR A 99 -6.58 -1.74 -4.54
CA THR A 99 -5.76 -2.67 -3.75
C THR A 99 -5.02 -1.87 -2.70
N GLY A 100 -5.05 -2.33 -1.46
CA GLY A 100 -4.43 -1.67 -0.32
C GLY A 100 -3.45 -2.57 0.41
N TYR A 101 -2.34 -1.99 0.85
CA TYR A 101 -1.30 -2.63 1.67
C TYR A 101 -1.12 -1.79 2.92
N TYR A 102 -1.08 -2.41 4.07
CA TYR A 102 -0.98 -1.67 5.32
C TYR A 102 -0.30 -2.46 6.42
N PHE A 103 0.12 -1.75 7.43
CA PHE A 103 0.55 -2.33 8.70
C PHE A 103 0.11 -1.46 9.86
N GLU A 104 0.07 -2.05 11.03
CA GLU A 104 0.02 -1.35 12.31
C GLU A 104 1.18 -1.81 13.19
N SER A 105 1.75 -0.88 13.95
CA SER A 105 2.83 -1.18 14.88
C SER A 105 2.88 -0.19 16.03
N THR A 106 3.37 -0.62 17.18
CA THR A 106 3.66 0.22 18.36
C THR A 106 5.09 0.73 18.38
N GLU A 107 5.97 0.07 17.65
CA GLU A 107 7.41 0.35 17.60
C GLU A 107 7.90 0.35 16.16
N LYS A 108 9.08 0.94 15.92
CA LYS A 108 9.78 0.93 14.63
C LYS A 108 8.90 1.39 13.43
N PHE A 109 8.01 2.36 13.67
CA PHE A 109 7.05 2.80 12.64
C PHE A 109 7.74 3.27 11.36
N GLU A 110 8.81 4.07 11.47
CA GLU A 110 9.54 4.58 10.29
C GLU A 110 10.22 3.45 9.52
N GLU A 111 10.84 2.49 10.19
CA GLU A 111 11.47 1.32 9.56
C GLU A 111 10.43 0.47 8.82
N ASN A 112 9.29 0.22 9.45
CA ASN A 112 8.18 -0.51 8.85
C ASN A 112 7.57 0.25 7.66
N LEU A 113 7.47 1.58 7.75
CA LEU A 113 7.02 2.41 6.63
C LEU A 113 7.99 2.33 5.43
N ARG A 114 9.30 2.28 5.68
CA ARG A 114 10.30 2.08 4.62
C ARG A 114 10.14 0.73 3.93
N ILE A 115 9.87 -0.34 4.70
CA ILE A 115 9.60 -1.68 4.14
C ILE A 115 8.33 -1.64 3.27
N LEU A 116 7.24 -1.05 3.77
CA LEU A 116 5.99 -0.92 2.99
C LEU A 116 6.22 -0.18 1.68
N LEU A 117 6.83 1.00 1.71
CA LEU A 117 7.08 1.81 0.52
C LEU A 117 8.06 1.12 -0.45
N SER A 118 9.00 0.34 0.05
CA SER A 118 9.95 -0.41 -0.77
C SER A 118 9.25 -1.48 -1.60
N PHE A 119 8.50 -2.38 -0.97
CA PHE A 119 7.92 -3.50 -1.71
C PHE A 119 6.76 -3.08 -2.64
N VAL A 120 5.98 -2.04 -2.30
CA VAL A 120 4.92 -1.55 -3.19
C VAL A 120 5.46 -0.77 -4.40
N SER A 121 6.70 -0.27 -4.34
CA SER A 121 7.33 0.49 -5.43
C SER A 121 8.34 -0.31 -6.26
N GLN A 122 8.77 -1.47 -5.78
CA GLN A 122 9.80 -2.30 -6.41
C GLN A 122 9.32 -3.75 -6.53
N PRO A 123 8.38 -4.04 -7.46
CA PRO A 123 7.86 -5.39 -7.62
C PRO A 123 8.96 -6.36 -8.04
N TRP A 124 8.94 -7.56 -7.46
CA TRP A 124 9.87 -8.63 -7.78
C TRP A 124 9.09 -9.86 -8.27
N PHE A 125 9.02 -10.00 -9.60
CA PHE A 125 8.38 -11.15 -10.23
C PHE A 125 9.42 -11.96 -10.98
N THR A 126 9.48 -13.25 -10.67
CA THR A 126 10.29 -14.22 -11.40
C THR A 126 9.36 -15.26 -12.02
N GLN A 127 9.80 -15.92 -13.10
CA GLN A 127 9.01 -16.99 -13.72
C GLN A 127 8.68 -18.09 -12.69
N GLU A 128 9.65 -18.46 -11.87
CA GLU A 128 9.47 -19.46 -10.80
C GLU A 128 8.44 -19.05 -9.75
N SER A 129 8.34 -17.76 -9.44
CA SER A 129 7.37 -17.27 -8.46
C SER A 129 5.94 -17.13 -9.01
N VAL A 130 5.80 -17.14 -10.35
CA VAL A 130 4.50 -16.94 -11.05
C VAL A 130 3.89 -18.29 -11.47
N ASP A 131 4.72 -19.32 -11.70
CA ASP A 131 4.30 -20.68 -12.04
C ASP A 131 3.77 -21.43 -10.80
#